data_1dc36efdbe8867f5006fe2ba6c375da1
#
_entry.id   1dc36efdbe8867f5006fe2ba6c375da1
#
_cell.length_a   1.000
_cell.length_b   1.000
_cell.length_c   1.000
_cell.angle_alpha   90.00
_cell.angle_beta   90.00
_cell.angle_gamma   90.00
#
_symmetry.space_group_name_H-M   'P 1'
#
loop_
_entity.id
_entity.type
_entity.pdbx_description
1 polymer ?
#
loop_
_entity_poly.entity_id
_entity_poly.type
_entity_poly.pdbx_seq_one_letter_code
_entity_poly.pdbx_strand_id
1 'polypeptide(L)'
;MNEGQTYRGRIAPTPSGLLHLGHAETFFETWRRARERGGTLVFRNEDIDRARCKEQYARAAVEDLAALGLDWDEGGGRGGAYAPYDQSLRFDYYKTLLERLSALGLVYPSDASRATVAELGKFPERRFGFAPPEKNLSP
;
A
#
# COMPACT_ATOMS: atom_id res chain seq x y z
N MET A 1 18.12 -10.84 -17.86
CA MET A 1 16.80 -10.18 -17.78
C MET A 1 15.76 -11.27 -18.01
N ASN A 2 14.85 -11.52 -17.06
CA ASN A 2 13.84 -12.58 -17.20
C ASN A 2 12.90 -12.21 -18.35
N GLU A 3 13.05 -12.91 -19.48
CA GLU A 3 12.10 -12.88 -20.59
C GLU A 3 10.79 -13.49 -20.10
N GLY A 4 9.75 -12.67 -19.98
CA GLY A 4 8.40 -13.13 -19.66
C GLY A 4 7.67 -12.36 -18.53
N GLN A 5 8.35 -11.53 -17.76
CA GLN A 5 7.69 -10.77 -16.69
C GLN A 5 7.24 -9.40 -17.20
N THR A 6 5.93 -9.26 -17.48
CA THR A 6 5.32 -7.99 -17.86
C THR A 6 5.47 -6.99 -16.71
N TYR A 7 6.02 -5.79 -17.00
CA TYR A 7 6.14 -4.73 -15.99
C TYR A 7 4.77 -4.32 -15.46
N ARG A 8 4.66 -4.20 -14.14
CA ARG A 8 3.44 -3.75 -13.47
C ARG A 8 3.79 -2.69 -12.42
N GLY A 9 3.43 -1.45 -12.69
CA GLY A 9 3.60 -0.30 -11.80
C GLY A 9 2.34 -0.02 -10.98
N ARG A 10 2.47 0.84 -9.95
CA ARG A 10 1.34 1.25 -9.13
C ARG A 10 1.45 2.71 -8.69
N ILE A 11 0.38 3.45 -8.90
CA ILE A 11 0.10 4.75 -8.27
C ILE A 11 -0.82 4.47 -7.08
N ALA A 12 -0.45 4.93 -5.88
CA ALA A 12 -1.17 4.59 -4.66
C ALA A 12 -1.34 5.80 -3.72
N PRO A 13 -2.15 6.80 -4.10
CA PRO A 13 -2.40 7.95 -3.25
C PRO A 13 -3.21 7.58 -2.00
N THR A 14 -2.84 8.19 -0.87
CA THR A 14 -3.65 8.15 0.36
C THR A 14 -4.52 9.42 0.39
N PRO A 15 -5.86 9.30 0.34
CA PRO A 15 -6.76 10.45 0.21
C PRO A 15 -7.00 11.16 1.55
N SER A 16 -5.93 11.51 2.26
CA SER A 16 -5.98 12.26 3.54
C SER A 16 -5.81 13.77 3.36
N GLY A 17 -5.60 14.23 2.14
CA GLY A 17 -5.43 15.61 1.71
C GLY A 17 -5.28 15.70 0.20
N LEU A 18 -5.13 16.91 -0.33
CA LEU A 18 -4.84 17.14 -1.75
C LEU A 18 -3.43 16.65 -2.09
N LEU A 19 -3.22 16.30 -3.35
CA LEU A 19 -1.90 16.00 -3.87
C LEU A 19 -1.03 17.27 -3.87
N HIS A 20 0.26 17.10 -3.74
CA HIS A 20 1.23 18.17 -3.89
C HIS A 20 2.31 17.77 -4.92
N LEU A 21 3.16 18.71 -5.28
CA LEU A 21 4.13 18.53 -6.37
C LEU A 21 5.02 17.27 -6.20
N GLY A 22 5.42 16.94 -4.96
CA GLY A 22 6.20 15.73 -4.70
C GLY A 22 5.44 14.43 -4.99
N HIS A 23 4.11 14.42 -4.81
CA HIS A 23 3.30 13.28 -5.25
C HIS A 23 3.26 13.21 -6.78
N ALA A 24 3.06 14.35 -7.45
CA ALA A 24 3.03 14.41 -8.90
C ALA A 24 4.32 13.88 -9.53
N GLU A 25 5.48 14.28 -9.00
CA GLU A 25 6.80 13.81 -9.45
C GLU A 25 6.94 12.29 -9.29
N THR A 26 6.61 11.76 -8.12
CA THR A 26 6.69 10.32 -7.83
C THR A 26 5.77 9.50 -8.73
N PHE A 27 4.55 9.99 -8.94
CA PHE A 27 3.55 9.30 -9.77
C PHE A 27 3.88 9.41 -11.25
N PHE A 28 4.42 10.55 -11.70
CA PHE A 28 4.92 10.72 -13.06
C PHE A 28 6.04 9.74 -13.38
N GLU A 29 7.02 9.59 -12.47
CA GLU A 29 8.13 8.64 -12.68
C GLU A 29 7.62 7.19 -12.73
N THR A 30 6.64 6.83 -11.90
CA THR A 30 6.01 5.51 -11.93
C THR A 30 5.26 5.27 -13.24
N TRP A 31 4.51 6.26 -13.70
CA TRP A 31 3.80 6.26 -14.97
C TRP A 31 4.77 6.12 -16.15
N ARG A 32 5.79 6.98 -16.21
CA ARG A 32 6.82 6.96 -17.24
C ARG A 32 7.45 5.58 -17.38
N ARG A 33 7.86 4.97 -16.25
CA ARG A 33 8.45 3.62 -16.25
C ARG A 33 7.49 2.55 -16.76
N ALA A 34 6.21 2.67 -16.45
CA ALA A 34 5.20 1.72 -16.95
C ALA A 34 5.03 1.87 -18.45
N ARG A 35 4.90 3.10 -18.94
CA ARG A 35 4.68 3.38 -20.38
C ARG A 35 5.91 3.04 -21.22
N GLU A 36 7.13 3.36 -20.77
CA GLU A 36 8.37 2.99 -21.46
C GLU A 36 8.55 1.47 -21.62
N ARG A 37 7.99 0.69 -20.72
CA ARG A 37 8.09 -0.79 -20.74
C ARG A 37 6.87 -1.47 -21.35
N GLY A 38 5.90 -0.73 -21.89
CA GLY A 38 4.64 -1.29 -22.35
C GLY A 38 3.89 -2.07 -21.25
N GLY A 39 4.08 -1.65 -19.99
CA GLY A 39 3.56 -2.34 -18.81
C GLY A 39 2.20 -1.83 -18.37
N THR A 40 1.62 -2.52 -17.40
CA THR A 40 0.36 -2.15 -16.76
C THR A 40 0.59 -1.19 -15.61
N LEU A 41 -0.18 -0.11 -15.52
CA LEU A 41 -0.20 0.81 -14.39
C LEU A 41 -1.51 0.68 -13.62
N VAL A 42 -1.40 0.46 -12.32
CA VAL A 42 -2.54 0.28 -11.41
C VAL A 42 -2.71 1.53 -10.57
N PHE A 43 -3.92 2.07 -10.50
CA PHE A 43 -4.31 3.07 -9.51
C PHE A 43 -4.96 2.36 -8.32
N ARG A 44 -4.37 2.49 -7.13
CA ARG A 44 -4.90 1.92 -5.89
C ARG A 44 -5.16 3.01 -4.87
N ASN A 45 -6.41 3.16 -4.47
CA ASN A 45 -6.81 4.11 -3.45
C ASN A 45 -6.45 3.58 -2.05
N GLU A 46 -5.56 4.27 -1.33
CA GLU A 46 -5.07 3.86 0.00
C GLU A 46 -5.94 4.46 1.11
N ASP A 47 -7.21 4.15 1.12
CA ASP A 47 -8.26 4.74 1.96
C ASP A 47 -8.58 3.91 3.23
N ILE A 48 -7.64 3.11 3.69
CA ILE A 48 -7.78 2.25 4.89
C ILE A 48 -8.08 3.06 6.16
N ASP A 49 -7.42 4.21 6.34
CA ASP A 49 -7.61 5.09 7.49
C ASP A 49 -8.86 5.97 7.28
N ARG A 50 -10.04 5.40 7.58
CA ARG A 50 -11.33 6.07 7.40
C ARG A 50 -11.46 7.39 8.17
N ALA A 51 -10.72 7.58 9.26
CA ALA A 51 -10.77 8.80 10.04
C ALA A 51 -10.14 9.97 9.28
N ARG A 52 -9.04 9.75 8.58
CA ARG A 52 -8.29 10.76 7.83
C ARG A 52 -8.65 10.82 6.36
N CYS A 53 -9.00 9.70 5.75
CA CYS A 53 -9.33 9.62 4.33
C CYS A 53 -10.72 10.18 4.05
N LYS A 54 -10.83 11.00 3.01
CA LYS A 54 -12.07 11.63 2.57
C LYS A 54 -12.30 11.37 1.09
N GLU A 55 -13.54 11.06 0.72
CA GLU A 55 -13.92 10.79 -0.67
C GLU A 55 -13.58 11.97 -1.61
N GLN A 56 -13.73 13.20 -1.14
CA GLN A 56 -13.37 14.39 -1.93
C GLN A 56 -11.90 14.41 -2.35
N TYR A 57 -10.98 13.93 -1.49
CA TYR A 57 -9.56 13.85 -1.82
C TYR A 57 -9.23 12.67 -2.73
N ALA A 58 -9.99 11.56 -2.61
CA ALA A 58 -9.86 10.45 -3.54
C ALA A 58 -10.27 10.87 -4.97
N ARG A 59 -11.38 11.62 -5.09
CA ARG A 59 -11.80 12.19 -6.39
C ARG A 59 -10.79 13.20 -6.92
N ALA A 60 -10.36 14.15 -6.09
CA ALA A 60 -9.38 15.14 -6.49
C ALA A 60 -8.08 14.50 -6.99
N ALA A 61 -7.60 13.43 -6.33
CA ALA A 61 -6.40 12.72 -6.77
C ALA A 61 -6.55 12.12 -8.18
N VAL A 62 -7.70 11.56 -8.50
CA VAL A 62 -8.01 11.05 -9.85
C VAL A 62 -8.03 12.19 -10.87
N GLU A 63 -8.71 13.30 -10.53
CA GLU A 63 -8.85 14.48 -11.41
C GLU A 63 -7.51 15.15 -11.65
N ASP A 64 -6.71 15.37 -10.59
CA ASP A 64 -5.39 16.00 -10.66
C ASP A 64 -4.42 15.19 -11.53
N LEU A 65 -4.38 13.87 -11.34
CA LEU A 65 -3.49 13.00 -12.12
C LEU A 65 -3.91 12.94 -13.58
N ALA A 66 -5.21 12.88 -13.85
CA ALA A 66 -5.72 12.94 -15.22
C ALA A 66 -5.42 14.28 -15.89
N ALA A 67 -5.54 15.41 -15.16
CA ALA A 67 -5.20 16.75 -15.66
C ALA A 67 -3.70 16.89 -15.94
N LEU A 68 -2.84 16.18 -15.23
CA LEU A 68 -1.40 16.08 -15.52
C LEU A 68 -1.07 15.16 -16.71
N GLY A 69 -2.09 14.57 -17.36
CA GLY A 69 -1.91 13.64 -18.46
C GLY A 69 -1.47 12.24 -18.07
N LEU A 70 -1.56 11.90 -16.80
CA LEU A 70 -1.24 10.55 -16.30
C LEU A 70 -2.47 9.67 -16.42
N ASP A 71 -2.38 8.64 -17.23
CA ASP A 71 -3.39 7.60 -17.36
C ASP A 71 -2.97 6.31 -16.61
N TRP A 72 -3.93 5.42 -16.36
CA TRP A 72 -3.69 4.11 -15.77
C TRP A 72 -4.63 3.06 -16.37
N ASP A 73 -4.28 1.80 -16.20
CA ASP A 73 -4.96 0.69 -16.86
C ASP A 73 -6.00 0.03 -15.97
N GLU A 74 -5.76 -0.02 -14.64
CA GLU A 74 -6.63 -0.67 -13.67
C GLU A 74 -6.84 0.21 -12.42
N GLY A 75 -7.99 0.08 -11.78
CA GLY A 75 -8.37 0.85 -10.60
C GLY A 75 -8.81 2.28 -10.94
N GLY A 76 -9.00 3.12 -9.92
CA GLY A 76 -9.42 4.51 -10.12
C GLY A 76 -10.68 4.66 -10.98
N GLY A 77 -11.67 3.81 -10.79
CA GLY A 77 -12.90 3.78 -11.56
C GLY A 77 -12.87 2.94 -12.86
N ARG A 78 -11.70 2.43 -13.29
CA ARG A 78 -11.59 1.62 -14.52
C ARG A 78 -11.80 0.13 -14.32
N GLY A 79 -11.92 -0.34 -13.07
CA GLY A 79 -12.01 -1.78 -12.78
C GLY A 79 -10.65 -2.47 -12.96
N GLY A 80 -10.67 -3.77 -13.26
CA GLY A 80 -9.48 -4.60 -13.52
C GLY A 80 -9.57 -5.97 -12.85
N ALA A 81 -8.58 -6.84 -13.16
CA ALA A 81 -8.60 -8.25 -12.79
C ALA A 81 -8.51 -8.51 -11.26
N TYR A 82 -8.00 -7.52 -10.50
CA TYR A 82 -7.77 -7.65 -9.06
C TYR A 82 -8.64 -6.68 -8.22
N ALA A 83 -9.77 -6.25 -8.78
CA ALA A 83 -10.72 -5.39 -8.06
C ALA A 83 -11.21 -6.08 -6.75
N PRO A 84 -11.60 -5.28 -5.72
CA PRO A 84 -11.61 -3.82 -5.68
C PRO A 84 -10.22 -3.22 -5.45
N TYR A 85 -10.01 -1.99 -5.97
CA TYR A 85 -8.73 -1.26 -5.83
C TYR A 85 -8.75 -0.21 -4.72
N ASP A 86 -9.90 0.05 -4.13
CA ASP A 86 -10.03 0.80 -2.89
C ASP A 86 -9.74 -0.12 -1.71
N GLN A 87 -8.77 0.26 -0.87
CA GLN A 87 -8.30 -0.62 0.20
C GLN A 87 -9.35 -0.80 1.30
N SER A 88 -10.21 0.21 1.50
CA SER A 88 -11.35 0.13 2.43
C SER A 88 -12.37 -0.95 2.08
N LEU A 89 -12.43 -1.38 0.84
CA LEU A 89 -13.30 -2.46 0.37
C LEU A 89 -12.68 -3.87 0.53
N ARG A 90 -11.47 -3.95 1.08
CA ARG A 90 -10.72 -5.21 1.22
C ARG A 90 -10.54 -5.66 2.68
N PHE A 91 -11.28 -5.09 3.62
CA PHE A 91 -11.14 -5.42 5.04
C PHE A 91 -11.34 -6.89 5.35
N ASP A 92 -12.32 -7.54 4.76
CA ASP A 92 -12.58 -8.97 5.00
C ASP A 92 -11.40 -9.83 4.53
N TYR A 93 -10.81 -9.47 3.39
CA TYR A 93 -9.60 -10.13 2.91
C TYR A 93 -8.42 -9.93 3.88
N TYR A 94 -8.20 -8.71 4.36
CA TYR A 94 -7.14 -8.42 5.34
C TYR A 94 -7.36 -9.12 6.66
N LYS A 95 -8.61 -9.21 7.12
CA LYS A 95 -8.98 -9.97 8.32
C LYS A 95 -8.63 -11.45 8.17
N THR A 96 -8.98 -12.06 7.04
CA THR A 96 -8.62 -13.46 6.75
C THR A 96 -7.08 -13.67 6.77
N LEU A 97 -6.31 -12.73 6.20
CA LEU A 97 -4.86 -12.81 6.25
C LEU A 97 -4.31 -12.69 7.67
N LEU A 98 -4.86 -11.76 8.47
CA LEU A 98 -4.46 -11.60 9.87
C LEU A 98 -4.76 -12.85 10.70
N GLU A 99 -5.92 -13.47 10.51
CA GLU A 99 -6.30 -14.72 11.16
C GLU A 99 -5.32 -15.86 10.80
N ARG A 100 -4.92 -15.94 9.52
CA ARG A 100 -3.90 -16.92 9.07
C ARG A 100 -2.53 -16.66 9.70
N LEU A 101 -2.09 -15.40 9.78
CA LEU A 101 -0.83 -15.02 10.43
C LEU A 101 -0.87 -15.32 11.93
N SER A 102 -2.01 -15.08 12.57
CA SER A 102 -2.23 -15.41 13.99
C SER A 102 -2.15 -16.91 14.24
N ALA A 103 -2.81 -17.70 13.39
CA ALA A 103 -2.77 -19.18 13.49
C ALA A 103 -1.35 -19.76 13.30
N LEU A 104 -0.49 -19.03 12.56
CA LEU A 104 0.92 -19.40 12.37
C LEU A 104 1.82 -18.86 13.49
N GLY A 105 1.29 -18.14 14.48
CA GLY A 105 2.07 -17.53 15.56
C GLY A 105 2.99 -16.39 15.08
N LEU A 106 2.71 -15.79 13.93
CA LEU A 106 3.54 -14.72 13.34
C LEU A 106 3.13 -13.31 13.75
N VAL A 107 2.02 -13.17 14.48
CA VAL A 107 1.53 -11.91 15.04
C VAL A 107 1.16 -12.09 16.51
N TYR A 108 1.32 -11.04 17.28
CA TYR A 108 0.99 -11.00 18.70
C TYR A 108 0.37 -9.64 19.07
N PRO A 109 -0.50 -9.58 20.09
CA PRO A 109 -0.99 -8.31 20.61
C PRO A 109 0.16 -7.48 21.19
N SER A 110 0.14 -6.16 20.98
CA SER A 110 1.15 -5.26 21.53
C SER A 110 0.52 -3.93 21.92
N ASP A 111 0.79 -3.48 23.16
CA ASP A 111 0.40 -2.18 23.68
C ASP A 111 1.48 -1.10 23.44
N ALA A 112 2.54 -1.44 22.71
CA ALA A 112 3.63 -0.53 22.44
C ALA A 112 3.18 0.65 21.57
N SER A 113 3.40 1.87 22.07
CA SER A 113 3.18 3.10 21.29
C SER A 113 4.23 3.25 20.18
N ARG A 114 3.96 4.13 19.21
CA ARG A 114 4.97 4.49 18.19
C ARG A 114 6.26 5.05 18.80
N ALA A 115 6.15 5.78 19.91
CA ALA A 115 7.32 6.30 20.65
C ALA A 115 8.13 5.14 21.24
N THR A 116 7.47 4.19 21.89
CA THR A 116 8.12 2.98 22.45
C THR A 116 8.82 2.17 21.35
N VAL A 117 8.16 1.97 20.20
CA VAL A 117 8.76 1.26 19.05
C VAL A 117 9.96 2.03 18.48
N ALA A 118 9.89 3.37 18.41
CA ALA A 118 11.01 4.20 17.96
C ALA A 118 12.20 4.15 18.94
N GLU A 119 11.96 4.03 20.24
CA GLU A 119 13.02 3.84 21.22
C GLU A 119 13.65 2.45 21.10
N LEU A 120 12.85 1.40 20.92
CA LEU A 120 13.34 0.05 20.68
C LEU A 120 14.15 -0.06 19.39
N GLY A 121 13.80 0.71 18.35
CA GLY A 121 14.52 0.79 17.08
C GLY A 121 15.88 1.49 17.17
N LYS A 122 16.19 2.16 18.28
CA LYS A 122 17.52 2.74 18.55
C LYS A 122 18.57 1.73 19.02
N PHE A 123 18.20 0.48 19.25
CA PHE A 123 19.18 -0.57 19.50
C PHE A 123 19.94 -0.90 18.22
N PRO A 124 21.29 -0.84 18.24
CA PRO A 124 22.10 -1.08 17.07
C PRO A 124 21.90 -2.52 16.58
N GLU A 125 21.64 -2.62 15.27
CA GLU A 125 21.75 -3.84 14.48
C GLU A 125 20.86 -5.05 14.83
N ARG A 126 19.56 -4.86 15.01
CA ARG A 126 18.67 -5.94 14.59
C ARG A 126 18.29 -5.73 13.13
N ARG A 127 19.07 -6.34 12.24
CA ARG A 127 18.59 -6.63 10.88
C ARG A 127 17.20 -7.24 11.03
N PHE A 128 16.26 -6.81 10.19
CA PHE A 128 14.94 -7.42 10.07
C PHE A 128 15.12 -8.90 9.66
N GLY A 129 15.44 -9.73 10.63
CA GLY A 129 15.32 -11.16 10.57
C GLY A 129 14.10 -11.49 11.39
N PHE A 130 13.07 -12.04 10.77
CA PHE A 130 11.99 -12.70 11.48
C PHE A 130 12.59 -13.89 12.23
N ALA A 131 13.01 -13.67 13.47
CA ALA A 131 13.19 -14.78 14.39
C ALA A 131 11.79 -15.06 14.95
N PRO A 132 11.25 -16.25 14.78
CA PRO A 132 10.01 -16.62 15.45
C PRO A 132 10.21 -16.46 16.97
N PRO A 133 9.20 -15.98 17.72
CA PRO A 133 9.29 -15.92 19.16
C PRO A 133 9.57 -17.33 19.69
N GLU A 134 10.57 -17.44 20.56
CA GLU A 134 10.79 -18.69 21.28
C GLU A 134 9.50 -19.05 22.01
N LYS A 135 9.03 -20.28 21.76
CA LYS A 135 7.85 -20.84 22.42
C LYS A 135 8.16 -21.04 23.90
N ASN A 136 7.99 -20.00 24.71
CA ASN A 136 7.78 -20.16 26.14
C ASN A 136 6.26 -20.10 26.41
N LEU A 137 5.58 -21.14 25.99
CA LEU A 137 4.34 -21.57 26.60
C LEU A 137 4.71 -22.51 27.73
N SER A 138 4.92 -21.99 28.92
CA SER A 138 4.82 -22.76 30.13
C SER A 138 3.39 -22.75 30.64
N PRO A 139 2.92 -23.86 31.26
CA PRO A 139 1.53 -24.25 31.44
C PRO A 139 0.72 -23.34 32.35
#